data_7846316e77f620fda1ba71c3f6afd42e
#
_entry.id   7846316e77f620fda1ba71c3f6afd42e
#
_cell.length_a   1.000
_cell.length_b   1.000
_cell.length_c   1.000
_cell.angle_alpha   90.00
_cell.angle_beta   90.00
_cell.angle_gamma   90.00
#
_symmetry.space_group_name_H-M   'P 1'
#
loop_
_entity.id
_entity.type
_entity.pdbx_description
1 polymer ?
#
loop_
_entity_poly.entity_id
_entity_poly.type
_entity_poly.pdbx_seq_one_letter_code
_entity_poly.pdbx_strand_id
1 'polypeptide(L)'
;MPLKTIDGIEYEVLTPAQVVVKKALINPLMNYVLPKSLVLYGINKSRSPLLKESILRPGGWRSMEISYENGPHVDWVDMLALKFSTFPMSLRNRRKLVARVICGLINHYAAAGHVNILGIGAGTGTNVMSGMAQSGKKNVSAHLIDLDSDAFEYGQGLCRKYGLHEDAVSFIEGDAVDIKSHIKVTPQIVKLVGIIEYLSDDEVRKLLAVSRDALPRGGSILSHSISRAHGVDRFTRRIFNLNLTYRSDTRVMELMGEAGFGDFRVRHEPLGVYSVIVGVKK
;
A
#
# COMPACT_ATOMS: atom_id res chain seq x y z
N MET A 1 1.94 -21.47 0.84
CA MET A 1 0.62 -20.90 0.52
C MET A 1 0.31 -21.19 -0.94
N PRO A 2 -0.95 -21.50 -1.28
CA PRO A 2 -1.34 -21.62 -2.67
C PRO A 2 -1.23 -20.27 -3.37
N LEU A 3 -0.85 -20.33 -4.65
CA LEU A 3 -0.74 -19.17 -5.54
C LEU A 3 -1.83 -19.28 -6.61
N LYS A 4 -2.34 -18.14 -7.04
CA LYS A 4 -3.32 -18.04 -8.13
C LYS A 4 -2.93 -16.90 -9.05
N THR A 5 -2.81 -17.19 -10.32
CA THR A 5 -2.55 -16.17 -11.35
C THR A 5 -3.87 -15.58 -11.84
N ILE A 6 -4.00 -14.24 -11.73
CA ILE A 6 -5.12 -13.46 -12.23
C ILE A 6 -4.55 -12.25 -12.98
N ASP A 7 -4.97 -12.02 -14.22
CA ASP A 7 -4.48 -10.94 -15.09
C ASP A 7 -2.94 -10.87 -15.19
N GLY A 8 -2.28 -12.04 -15.20
CA GLY A 8 -0.82 -12.15 -15.27
C GLY A 8 -0.10 -11.76 -13.97
N ILE A 9 -0.82 -11.65 -12.84
CA ILE A 9 -0.27 -11.41 -11.51
C ILE A 9 -0.44 -12.66 -10.67
N GLU A 10 0.66 -13.15 -10.09
CA GLU A 10 0.64 -14.28 -9.17
C GLU A 10 0.33 -13.79 -7.74
N TYR A 11 -0.83 -14.14 -7.23
CA TYR A 11 -1.32 -13.76 -5.90
C TYR A 11 -1.26 -14.91 -4.91
N GLU A 12 -1.04 -14.57 -3.66
CA GLU A 12 -1.25 -15.49 -2.53
C GLU A 12 -2.75 -15.59 -2.22
N VAL A 13 -3.25 -16.82 -2.05
CA VAL A 13 -4.65 -17.08 -1.75
C VAL A 13 -4.81 -18.05 -0.58
N LEU A 14 -6.01 -18.10 0.00
CA LEU A 14 -6.40 -19.10 0.98
C LEU A 14 -7.24 -20.19 0.32
N THR A 15 -7.01 -21.43 0.69
CA THR A 15 -7.95 -22.50 0.34
C THR A 15 -9.27 -22.32 1.11
N PRO A 16 -10.40 -22.86 0.63
CA PRO A 16 -11.67 -22.84 1.35
C PRO A 16 -11.54 -23.38 2.78
N ALA A 17 -10.79 -24.46 2.99
CA ALA A 17 -10.53 -25.04 4.32
C ALA A 17 -9.78 -24.04 5.22
N GLN A 18 -8.75 -23.37 4.71
CA GLN A 18 -8.02 -22.34 5.47
C GLN A 18 -8.92 -21.16 5.85
N VAL A 19 -9.83 -20.73 4.97
CA VAL A 19 -10.81 -19.67 5.27
C VAL A 19 -11.72 -20.10 6.41
N VAL A 20 -12.24 -21.34 6.39
CA VAL A 20 -13.11 -21.89 7.46
C VAL A 20 -12.35 -21.95 8.78
N VAL A 21 -11.15 -22.53 8.81
CA VAL A 21 -10.32 -22.64 10.03
C VAL A 21 -10.01 -21.26 10.61
N LYS A 22 -9.66 -20.30 9.76
CA LYS A 22 -9.40 -18.91 10.21
C LYS A 22 -10.63 -18.27 10.82
N LYS A 23 -11.80 -18.36 10.16
CA LYS A 23 -13.04 -17.74 10.63
C LYS A 23 -13.57 -18.41 11.90
N ALA A 24 -13.57 -19.74 11.94
CA ALA A 24 -14.19 -20.51 13.02
C ALA A 24 -13.28 -20.68 14.26
N LEU A 25 -11.96 -20.70 14.08
CA LEU A 25 -11.04 -21.01 15.17
C LEU A 25 -10.02 -19.90 15.41
N ILE A 26 -9.20 -19.54 14.42
CA ILE A 26 -8.05 -18.66 14.64
C ILE A 26 -8.48 -17.23 15.02
N ASN A 27 -9.39 -16.65 14.25
CA ASN A 27 -9.84 -15.27 14.50
C ASN A 27 -10.57 -15.15 15.85
N PRO A 28 -11.53 -16.01 16.24
CA PRO A 28 -12.12 -15.96 17.57
C PRO A 28 -11.08 -16.11 18.68
N LEU A 29 -10.19 -17.10 18.57
CA LEU A 29 -9.13 -17.32 19.54
C LEU A 29 -8.24 -16.08 19.73
N MET A 30 -7.72 -15.53 18.65
CA MET A 30 -6.80 -14.39 18.69
C MET A 30 -7.48 -13.07 19.05
N ASN A 31 -8.75 -12.89 18.70
CA ASN A 31 -9.46 -11.64 18.92
C ASN A 31 -10.19 -11.54 20.25
N TYR A 32 -10.66 -12.67 20.81
CA TYR A 32 -11.58 -12.66 21.95
C TYR A 32 -11.15 -13.54 23.13
N VAL A 33 -10.47 -14.65 22.87
CA VAL A 33 -10.17 -15.66 23.90
C VAL A 33 -8.81 -15.41 24.55
N LEU A 34 -7.74 -15.26 23.74
CA LEU A 34 -6.39 -15.08 24.28
C LEU A 34 -6.24 -13.71 24.96
N PRO A 35 -5.80 -13.66 26.23
CA PRO A 35 -5.48 -12.38 26.90
C PRO A 35 -4.42 -11.58 26.13
N LYS A 36 -4.58 -10.25 26.08
CA LYS A 36 -3.60 -9.37 25.44
C LYS A 36 -2.18 -9.58 26.00
N SER A 37 -2.06 -9.73 27.31
CA SER A 37 -0.78 -9.95 28.00
C SER A 37 -0.07 -11.20 27.52
N LEU A 38 -0.82 -12.30 27.29
CA LEU A 38 -0.25 -13.56 26.80
C LEU A 38 0.25 -13.42 25.35
N VAL A 39 -0.54 -12.77 24.50
CA VAL A 39 -0.13 -12.51 23.10
C VAL A 39 1.13 -11.63 23.08
N LEU A 40 1.16 -10.54 23.84
CA LEU A 40 2.33 -9.67 23.95
C LEU A 40 3.55 -10.38 24.52
N TYR A 41 3.35 -11.25 25.53
CA TYR A 41 4.42 -12.10 26.04
C TYR A 41 5.04 -12.98 24.95
N GLY A 42 4.20 -13.65 24.14
CA GLY A 42 4.65 -14.46 23.01
C GLY A 42 5.41 -13.64 21.98
N ILE A 43 4.92 -12.45 21.64
CA ILE A 43 5.58 -11.53 20.71
C ILE A 43 6.94 -11.07 21.26
N ASN A 44 7.02 -10.71 22.55
CA ASN A 44 8.26 -10.25 23.17
C ASN A 44 9.32 -11.35 23.25
N LYS A 45 8.91 -12.61 23.40
CA LYS A 45 9.81 -13.79 23.36
C LYS A 45 10.24 -14.16 21.94
N SER A 46 9.45 -13.83 20.94
CA SER A 46 9.80 -14.03 19.52
C SER A 46 10.92 -13.07 19.11
N ARG A 47 11.72 -13.53 18.16
CA ARG A 47 12.71 -12.69 17.47
C ARG A 47 12.15 -12.05 16.19
N SER A 48 10.84 -12.20 15.91
CA SER A 48 10.19 -11.68 14.70
C SER A 48 10.43 -10.18 14.50
N PRO A 49 11.14 -9.77 13.45
CA PRO A 49 11.32 -8.37 13.12
C PRO A 49 9.98 -7.67 12.81
N LEU A 50 9.07 -8.37 12.10
CA LEU A 50 7.75 -7.84 11.76
C LEU A 50 6.94 -7.48 13.02
N LEU A 51 6.85 -8.41 13.97
CA LEU A 51 6.02 -8.21 15.16
C LEU A 51 6.61 -7.13 16.07
N LYS A 52 7.93 -7.09 16.22
CA LYS A 52 8.62 -6.04 16.99
C LYS A 52 8.43 -4.66 16.37
N GLU A 53 8.64 -4.54 15.06
CA GLU A 53 8.45 -3.28 14.35
C GLU A 53 6.98 -2.83 14.39
N SER A 54 6.03 -3.77 14.28
CA SER A 54 4.58 -3.46 14.37
C SER A 54 4.15 -2.96 15.75
N ILE A 55 4.85 -3.32 16.83
CA ILE A 55 4.62 -2.76 18.17
C ILE A 55 5.29 -1.39 18.29
N LEU A 56 6.51 -1.25 17.80
CA LEU A 56 7.30 -0.03 17.96
C LEU A 56 6.76 1.12 17.09
N ARG A 57 6.46 0.83 15.83
CA ARG A 57 5.98 1.80 14.84
C ARG A 57 4.80 1.21 14.05
N PRO A 58 3.58 1.20 14.62
CA PRO A 58 2.41 0.60 13.96
C PRO A 58 2.15 1.25 12.60
N GLY A 59 2.14 0.45 11.53
CA GLY A 59 1.93 0.94 10.16
C GLY A 59 3.13 1.63 9.52
N GLY A 60 4.28 1.67 10.18
CA GLY A 60 5.50 2.26 9.65
C GLY A 60 6.06 1.49 8.43
N TRP A 61 6.85 2.18 7.61
CA TRP A 61 7.39 1.65 6.35
C TRP A 61 8.20 0.35 6.52
N ARG A 62 8.95 0.20 7.64
CA ARG A 62 9.75 -1.01 7.90
C ARG A 62 8.90 -2.25 8.02
N SER A 63 7.76 -2.17 8.73
CA SER A 63 6.83 -3.30 8.84
C SER A 63 6.23 -3.69 7.50
N MET A 64 6.03 -2.71 6.60
CA MET A 64 5.57 -2.95 5.24
C MET A 64 6.64 -3.67 4.40
N GLU A 65 7.89 -3.21 4.43
CA GLU A 65 8.98 -3.85 3.66
C GLU A 65 9.26 -5.27 4.16
N ILE A 66 9.31 -5.51 5.48
CA ILE A 66 9.44 -6.85 6.04
C ILE A 66 8.29 -7.75 5.55
N SER A 67 7.07 -7.22 5.53
CA SER A 67 5.91 -7.95 5.00
C SER A 67 6.05 -8.27 3.50
N TYR A 68 6.63 -7.35 2.72
CA TYR A 68 6.85 -7.52 1.29
C TYR A 68 7.94 -8.53 0.95
N GLU A 69 9.00 -8.59 1.74
CA GLU A 69 10.11 -9.55 1.55
C GLU A 69 9.71 -10.98 1.93
N ASN A 70 8.85 -11.15 2.94
CA ASN A 70 8.32 -12.44 3.39
C ASN A 70 9.39 -13.48 3.76
N GLY A 71 10.48 -13.05 4.37
CA GLY A 71 11.53 -13.94 4.88
C GLY A 71 12.95 -13.40 4.69
N PRO A 72 13.96 -14.10 5.20
CA PRO A 72 13.94 -15.39 5.90
C PRO A 72 13.23 -15.33 7.26
N HIS A 73 12.57 -16.43 7.66
CA HIS A 73 11.87 -16.50 8.95
C HIS A 73 12.88 -16.84 10.06
N VAL A 74 12.84 -16.06 11.14
CA VAL A 74 13.82 -16.20 12.26
C VAL A 74 13.35 -17.16 13.36
N ASP A 75 12.04 -17.39 13.48
CA ASP A 75 11.42 -18.38 14.34
C ASP A 75 10.02 -18.79 13.82
N TRP A 76 9.38 -19.74 14.50
CA TRP A 76 8.06 -20.22 14.09
C TRP A 76 6.96 -19.17 14.24
N VAL A 77 7.07 -18.25 15.21
CA VAL A 77 6.12 -17.13 15.41
C VAL A 77 6.20 -16.16 14.23
N ASP A 78 7.41 -15.84 13.81
CA ASP A 78 7.68 -15.01 12.64
C ASP A 78 7.11 -15.65 11.36
N MET A 79 7.33 -16.95 11.21
CA MET A 79 6.76 -17.70 10.09
C MET A 79 5.22 -17.65 10.10
N LEU A 80 4.58 -17.79 11.27
CA LEU A 80 3.13 -17.68 11.39
C LEU A 80 2.65 -16.27 11.06
N ALA A 81 3.34 -15.25 11.55
CA ALA A 81 3.01 -13.85 11.30
C ALA A 81 3.15 -13.47 9.82
N LEU A 82 4.26 -13.80 9.18
CA LEU A 82 4.55 -13.41 7.80
C LEU A 82 3.83 -14.28 6.78
N LYS A 83 3.93 -15.62 6.92
CA LYS A 83 3.47 -16.55 5.90
C LYS A 83 2.00 -16.91 6.01
N PHE A 84 1.48 -17.00 7.24
CA PHE A 84 0.11 -17.49 7.46
C PHE A 84 -0.89 -16.41 7.88
N SER A 85 -0.43 -15.23 8.27
CA SER A 85 -1.36 -14.11 8.54
C SER A 85 -1.90 -13.51 7.25
N THR A 86 -3.21 -13.28 7.20
CA THR A 86 -3.86 -12.68 6.04
C THR A 86 -3.48 -11.23 5.82
N PHE A 87 -3.12 -10.49 6.86
CA PHE A 87 -2.76 -9.08 6.71
C PHE A 87 -1.47 -8.88 5.91
N PRO A 88 -0.31 -9.48 6.25
CA PRO A 88 0.88 -9.44 5.41
C PRO A 88 0.68 -10.02 4.00
N MET A 89 -0.11 -11.10 3.87
CA MET A 89 -0.44 -11.65 2.55
C MET A 89 -1.17 -10.64 1.67
N SER A 90 -2.18 -9.97 2.22
CA SER A 90 -2.95 -8.95 1.49
C SER A 90 -2.09 -7.72 1.14
N LEU A 91 -1.13 -7.35 1.99
CA LEU A 91 -0.16 -6.30 1.69
C LEU A 91 0.73 -6.68 0.49
N ARG A 92 1.23 -7.92 0.43
CA ARG A 92 2.00 -8.43 -0.72
C ARG A 92 1.16 -8.45 -2.01
N ASN A 93 -0.09 -8.88 -1.91
CA ASN A 93 -1.02 -8.87 -3.04
C ASN A 93 -1.31 -7.44 -3.50
N ARG A 94 -1.59 -6.53 -2.55
CA ARG A 94 -1.79 -5.09 -2.85
C ARG A 94 -0.58 -4.51 -3.57
N ARG A 95 0.63 -4.76 -3.10
CA ARG A 95 1.86 -4.29 -3.74
C ARG A 95 1.95 -4.71 -5.21
N LYS A 96 1.72 -6.00 -5.49
CA LYS A 96 1.74 -6.53 -6.87
C LYS A 96 0.67 -5.87 -7.75
N LEU A 97 -0.54 -5.71 -7.21
CA LEU A 97 -1.65 -5.09 -7.92
C LEU A 97 -1.37 -3.61 -8.21
N VAL A 98 -0.92 -2.85 -7.21
CA VAL A 98 -0.58 -1.43 -7.36
C VAL A 98 0.52 -1.24 -8.41
N ALA A 99 1.59 -2.03 -8.36
CA ALA A 99 2.68 -1.98 -9.33
C ALA A 99 2.18 -2.26 -10.76
N ARG A 100 1.30 -3.25 -10.94
CA ARG A 100 0.71 -3.57 -12.24
C ARG A 100 -0.18 -2.43 -12.76
N VAL A 101 -0.97 -1.80 -11.89
CA VAL A 101 -1.82 -0.67 -12.27
C VAL A 101 -0.95 0.53 -12.66
N ILE A 102 0.08 0.85 -11.89
CA ILE A 102 1.03 1.93 -12.22
C ILE A 102 1.72 1.64 -13.55
N CYS A 103 2.20 0.42 -13.79
CA CYS A 103 2.77 0.00 -15.08
C CYS A 103 1.80 0.26 -16.26
N GLY A 104 0.54 -0.09 -16.10
CA GLY A 104 -0.50 0.17 -17.10
C GLY A 104 -0.72 1.66 -17.37
N LEU A 105 -0.76 2.48 -16.32
CA LEU A 105 -0.88 3.94 -16.44
C LEU A 105 0.35 4.57 -17.10
N ILE A 106 1.56 4.13 -16.73
CA ILE A 106 2.80 4.57 -17.39
C ILE A 106 2.72 4.28 -18.89
N ASN A 107 2.37 3.05 -19.28
CA ASN A 107 2.27 2.67 -20.67
C ASN A 107 1.24 3.49 -21.46
N HIS A 108 0.14 3.88 -20.80
CA HIS A 108 -0.88 4.74 -21.38
C HIS A 108 -0.35 6.15 -21.65
N TYR A 109 0.30 6.78 -20.67
CA TYR A 109 0.78 8.16 -20.80
C TYR A 109 2.10 8.29 -21.57
N ALA A 110 2.96 7.28 -21.53
CA ALA A 110 4.28 7.31 -22.17
C ALA A 110 4.23 7.42 -23.72
N ALA A 111 3.08 7.13 -24.32
CA ALA A 111 2.85 7.35 -25.76
C ALA A 111 2.82 8.84 -26.14
N ALA A 112 2.42 9.70 -25.19
CA ALA A 112 2.35 11.17 -25.39
C ALA A 112 3.61 11.93 -24.97
N GLY A 113 4.58 11.27 -24.31
CA GLY A 113 5.82 11.92 -23.88
C GLY A 113 6.36 11.39 -22.54
N HIS A 114 7.04 12.27 -21.82
CA HIS A 114 7.58 11.94 -20.49
C HIS A 114 6.47 11.85 -19.45
N VAL A 115 6.53 10.85 -18.58
CA VAL A 115 5.54 10.59 -17.53
C VAL A 115 6.12 10.95 -16.17
N ASN A 116 5.48 11.88 -15.48
CA ASN A 116 5.80 12.22 -14.10
C ASN A 116 4.79 11.56 -13.15
N ILE A 117 5.28 10.86 -12.14
CA ILE A 117 4.48 10.22 -11.10
C ILE A 117 4.71 10.94 -9.79
N LEU A 118 3.63 11.35 -9.13
CA LEU A 118 3.68 11.87 -7.77
C LEU A 118 3.21 10.77 -6.81
N GLY A 119 4.08 10.32 -5.93
CA GLY A 119 3.74 9.42 -4.81
C GLY A 119 3.59 10.21 -3.53
N ILE A 120 2.41 10.14 -2.92
CA ILE A 120 2.11 10.79 -1.65
C ILE A 120 2.00 9.73 -0.55
N GLY A 121 2.62 9.99 0.61
CA GLY A 121 2.80 8.98 1.64
C GLY A 121 3.55 7.79 1.04
N ALA A 122 4.68 8.10 0.40
CA ALA A 122 5.34 7.15 -0.48
C ALA A 122 6.16 6.11 0.27
N GLY A 123 6.60 6.44 1.50
CA GLY A 123 7.53 5.63 2.27
C GLY A 123 8.79 5.36 1.46
N THR A 124 9.12 4.10 1.28
CA THR A 124 10.26 3.65 0.47
C THR A 124 10.07 3.77 -1.05
N GLY A 125 8.86 4.08 -1.52
CA GLY A 125 8.55 4.15 -2.96
C GLY A 125 8.43 2.80 -3.66
N THR A 126 8.53 1.67 -2.97
CA THR A 126 8.52 0.29 -3.52
C THR A 126 7.45 0.07 -4.59
N ASN A 127 6.20 0.52 -4.34
CA ASN A 127 5.09 0.30 -5.25
C ASN A 127 5.27 1.05 -6.58
N VAL A 128 5.74 2.29 -6.52
CA VAL A 128 5.96 3.13 -7.70
C VAL A 128 7.14 2.59 -8.50
N MET A 129 8.28 2.36 -7.85
CA MET A 129 9.48 1.85 -8.52
C MET A 129 9.26 0.47 -9.15
N SER A 130 8.52 -0.41 -8.48
CA SER A 130 8.14 -1.71 -9.06
C SER A 130 7.27 -1.54 -10.33
N GLY A 131 6.35 -0.57 -10.34
CA GLY A 131 5.54 -0.24 -11.53
C GLY A 131 6.37 0.36 -12.66
N MET A 132 7.32 1.23 -12.35
CA MET A 132 8.27 1.80 -13.32
C MET A 132 9.12 0.70 -13.95
N ALA A 133 9.73 -0.16 -13.15
CA ALA A 133 10.54 -1.28 -13.63
C ALA A 133 9.73 -2.23 -14.53
N GLN A 134 8.49 -2.58 -14.14
CA GLN A 134 7.62 -3.43 -14.96
C GLN A 134 7.24 -2.79 -16.31
N SER A 135 7.16 -1.45 -16.38
CA SER A 135 6.83 -0.77 -17.63
C SER A 135 7.94 -0.82 -18.66
N GLY A 136 9.20 -0.97 -18.22
CA GLY A 136 10.39 -0.89 -19.06
C GLY A 136 10.62 0.44 -19.75
N LYS A 137 9.81 1.48 -19.42
CA LYS A 137 9.93 2.80 -20.02
C LYS A 137 11.04 3.61 -19.35
N LYS A 138 11.84 4.32 -20.17
CA LYS A 138 12.93 5.19 -19.69
C LYS A 138 12.48 6.65 -19.52
N ASN A 139 11.40 7.06 -20.18
CA ASN A 139 10.84 8.41 -20.12
C ASN A 139 9.83 8.56 -18.97
N VAL A 140 10.22 8.13 -17.76
CA VAL A 140 9.39 8.16 -16.56
C VAL A 140 10.21 8.68 -15.39
N SER A 141 9.64 9.59 -14.62
CA SER A 141 10.21 10.08 -13.36
C SER A 141 9.17 9.97 -12.23
N ALA A 142 9.65 9.73 -11.01
CA ALA A 142 8.83 9.68 -9.81
C ALA A 142 9.30 10.72 -8.77
N HIS A 143 8.35 11.46 -8.21
CA HIS A 143 8.53 12.38 -7.11
C HIS A 143 7.80 11.83 -5.90
N LEU A 144 8.54 11.37 -4.90
CA LEU A 144 8.03 10.62 -3.76
C LEU A 144 8.08 11.49 -2.51
N ILE A 145 6.91 11.91 -2.03
CA ILE A 145 6.76 12.77 -0.86
C ILE A 145 6.33 11.93 0.34
N ASP A 146 7.04 12.09 1.46
CA ASP A 146 6.71 11.50 2.75
C ASP A 146 7.19 12.40 3.90
N LEU A 147 6.55 12.28 5.06
CA LEU A 147 6.99 12.95 6.30
C LEU A 147 8.13 12.19 6.98
N ASP A 148 8.26 10.88 6.73
CA ASP A 148 9.26 10.00 7.33
C ASP A 148 10.44 9.81 6.36
N SER A 149 11.43 10.71 6.45
CA SER A 149 12.64 10.65 5.63
C SER A 149 13.54 9.43 5.94
N ASP A 150 13.36 8.74 7.08
CA ASP A 150 14.07 7.50 7.40
C ASP A 150 13.87 6.39 6.34
N ALA A 151 12.76 6.49 5.55
CA ALA A 151 12.47 5.55 4.47
C ALA A 151 13.32 5.76 3.21
N PHE A 152 13.92 6.95 3.04
CA PHE A 152 14.49 7.38 1.75
C PHE A 152 15.80 6.67 1.42
N GLU A 153 16.67 6.44 2.40
CA GLU A 153 17.89 5.69 2.19
C GLU A 153 17.61 4.26 1.70
N TYR A 154 16.64 3.60 2.35
CA TYR A 154 16.19 2.28 1.91
C TYR A 154 15.58 2.35 0.51
N GLY A 155 14.79 3.37 0.22
CA GLY A 155 14.19 3.63 -1.10
C GLY A 155 15.24 3.82 -2.20
N GLN A 156 16.32 4.54 -1.94
CA GLN A 156 17.44 4.69 -2.89
C GLN A 156 18.11 3.33 -3.17
N GLY A 157 18.25 2.47 -2.15
CA GLY A 157 18.70 1.09 -2.34
C GLY A 157 17.77 0.28 -3.24
N LEU A 158 16.45 0.47 -3.12
CA LEU A 158 15.47 -0.17 -3.99
C LEU A 158 15.54 0.34 -5.43
N CYS A 159 15.83 1.62 -5.66
CA CYS A 159 16.01 2.19 -6.99
C CYS A 159 17.06 1.38 -7.78
N ARG A 160 18.24 1.14 -7.17
CA ARG A 160 19.28 0.28 -7.73
C ARG A 160 18.83 -1.16 -7.94
N LYS A 161 18.13 -1.75 -6.94
CA LYS A 161 17.61 -3.12 -7.02
C LYS A 161 16.62 -3.31 -8.18
N TYR A 162 15.83 -2.29 -8.50
CA TYR A 162 14.89 -2.31 -9.64
C TYR A 162 15.54 -1.93 -10.97
N GLY A 163 16.84 -1.62 -11.01
CA GLY A 163 17.55 -1.21 -12.22
C GLY A 163 17.08 0.13 -12.77
N LEU A 164 16.57 1.01 -11.91
CA LEU A 164 16.17 2.37 -12.26
C LEU A 164 17.38 3.31 -12.14
N HIS A 165 17.41 4.33 -13.01
CA HIS A 165 18.39 5.40 -12.87
C HIS A 165 18.09 6.22 -11.62
N GLU A 166 19.11 6.61 -10.86
CA GLU A 166 18.91 7.34 -9.59
C GLU A 166 18.19 8.68 -9.81
N ASP A 167 18.46 9.37 -10.90
CA ASP A 167 17.79 10.64 -11.25
C ASP A 167 16.31 10.46 -11.65
N ALA A 168 15.87 9.22 -11.91
CA ALA A 168 14.46 8.95 -12.24
C ALA A 168 13.53 8.97 -11.01
N VAL A 169 14.10 8.96 -9.80
CA VAL A 169 13.32 8.91 -8.55
C VAL A 169 13.86 9.95 -7.58
N SER A 170 13.05 10.94 -7.25
CA SER A 170 13.36 11.93 -6.22
C SER A 170 12.55 11.66 -4.95
N PHE A 171 13.22 11.68 -3.80
CA PHE A 171 12.61 11.60 -2.48
C PHE A 171 12.55 12.99 -1.85
N ILE A 172 11.39 13.36 -1.33
CA ILE A 172 11.11 14.72 -0.84
C ILE A 172 10.48 14.58 0.54
N GLU A 173 11.17 15.11 1.57
CA GLU A 173 10.59 15.25 2.89
C GLU A 173 9.65 16.45 2.91
N GLY A 174 8.38 16.20 3.26
CA GLY A 174 7.39 17.28 3.27
C GLY A 174 5.95 16.80 3.45
N ASP A 175 5.11 17.77 3.80
CA ASP A 175 3.67 17.55 3.89
C ASP A 175 3.04 17.53 2.49
N ALA A 176 2.21 16.53 2.26
CA ALA A 176 1.47 16.37 1.02
C ALA A 176 0.48 17.52 0.74
N VAL A 177 0.12 18.30 1.75
CA VAL A 177 -0.75 19.49 1.57
C VAL A 177 -0.02 20.59 0.81
N ASP A 178 1.31 20.63 0.91
CA ASP A 178 2.16 21.66 0.29
C ASP A 178 2.83 21.18 -1.02
N ILE A 179 2.21 20.26 -1.74
CA ILE A 179 2.77 19.66 -2.98
C ILE A 179 3.34 20.71 -3.93
N LYS A 180 2.64 21.84 -4.13
CA LYS A 180 3.07 22.89 -5.07
C LYS A 180 4.40 23.55 -4.72
N SER A 181 4.78 23.55 -3.44
CA SER A 181 6.09 24.05 -3.00
C SER A 181 7.21 23.03 -3.25
N HIS A 182 6.87 21.75 -3.28
CA HIS A 182 7.83 20.65 -3.38
C HIS A 182 8.14 20.19 -4.79
N ILE A 183 7.16 20.27 -5.71
CA ILE A 183 7.35 19.82 -7.08
C ILE A 183 7.09 20.95 -8.10
N LYS A 184 7.97 21.02 -9.12
CA LYS A 184 7.87 22.01 -10.21
C LYS A 184 7.37 21.39 -11.52
N VAL A 185 7.04 20.11 -11.50
CA VAL A 185 6.58 19.37 -12.68
C VAL A 185 5.11 19.01 -12.54
N THR A 186 4.40 18.88 -13.66
CA THR A 186 3.02 18.45 -13.69
C THR A 186 2.98 16.92 -13.77
N PRO A 187 2.49 16.21 -12.74
CA PRO A 187 2.38 14.76 -12.78
C PRO A 187 1.19 14.31 -13.62
N GLN A 188 1.33 13.23 -14.38
CA GLN A 188 0.23 12.56 -15.07
C GLN A 188 -0.45 11.52 -14.17
N ILE A 189 0.26 11.06 -13.14
CA ILE A 189 -0.20 10.03 -12.21
C ILE A 189 0.05 10.50 -10.78
N VAL A 190 -0.98 10.48 -9.93
CA VAL A 190 -0.85 10.67 -8.48
C VAL A 190 -1.18 9.35 -7.78
N LYS A 191 -0.32 8.89 -6.87
CA LYS A 191 -0.50 7.68 -6.06
C LYS A 191 -0.79 8.06 -4.61
N LEU A 192 -1.99 7.67 -4.11
CA LEU A 192 -2.46 7.79 -2.72
C LEU A 192 -2.75 6.41 -2.13
N VAL A 193 -1.78 5.51 -2.13
CA VAL A 193 -1.94 4.16 -1.56
C VAL A 193 -1.06 4.01 -0.33
N GLY A 194 -1.66 3.56 0.77
CA GLY A 194 -0.97 3.36 2.05
C GLY A 194 -1.00 4.57 2.98
N ILE A 195 -1.86 5.56 2.71
CA ILE A 195 -1.99 6.76 3.54
C ILE A 195 -3.44 7.03 3.96
N ILE A 196 -4.41 6.86 3.07
CA ILE A 196 -5.80 7.30 3.33
C ILE A 196 -6.47 6.52 4.47
N GLU A 197 -6.00 5.31 4.78
CA GLU A 197 -6.50 4.51 5.90
C GLU A 197 -6.13 5.08 7.29
N TYR A 198 -5.20 6.04 7.35
CA TYR A 198 -4.80 6.72 8.60
C TYR A 198 -5.50 8.05 8.78
N LEU A 199 -6.21 8.54 7.77
CA LEU A 199 -6.81 9.87 7.69
C LEU A 199 -8.33 9.84 7.91
N SER A 200 -8.87 10.92 8.46
CA SER A 200 -10.31 11.22 8.44
C SER A 200 -10.80 11.52 7.01
N ASP A 201 -12.13 11.52 6.82
CA ASP A 201 -12.69 11.86 5.49
C ASP A 201 -12.35 13.29 5.08
N ASP A 202 -12.28 14.23 6.02
CA ASP A 202 -11.95 15.63 5.73
C ASP A 202 -10.48 15.81 5.32
N GLU A 203 -9.56 15.07 5.95
CA GLU A 203 -8.15 15.06 5.53
C GLU A 203 -8.00 14.40 4.15
N VAL A 204 -8.74 13.32 3.88
CA VAL A 204 -8.76 12.68 2.56
C VAL A 204 -9.30 13.65 1.50
N ARG A 205 -10.37 14.41 1.77
CA ARG A 205 -10.89 15.44 0.86
C ARG A 205 -9.84 16.51 0.53
N LYS A 206 -9.13 17.01 1.55
CA LYS A 206 -8.05 18.00 1.35
C LYS A 206 -6.96 17.41 0.44
N LEU A 207 -6.53 16.19 0.73
CA LEU A 207 -5.47 15.52 -0.02
C LEU A 207 -5.88 15.23 -1.47
N LEU A 208 -7.15 14.84 -1.70
CA LEU A 208 -7.71 14.64 -3.03
C LEU A 208 -7.81 15.96 -3.81
N ALA A 209 -8.20 17.06 -3.16
CA ALA A 209 -8.27 18.37 -3.80
C ALA A 209 -6.89 18.86 -4.25
N VAL A 210 -5.88 18.76 -3.39
CA VAL A 210 -4.49 19.13 -3.72
C VAL A 210 -3.95 18.24 -4.85
N SER A 211 -4.24 16.93 -4.81
CA SER A 211 -3.87 15.97 -5.86
C SER A 211 -4.52 16.30 -7.21
N ARG A 212 -5.82 16.67 -7.18
CA ARG A 212 -6.54 17.12 -8.38
C ARG A 212 -5.89 18.36 -8.98
N ASP A 213 -5.54 19.33 -8.14
CA ASP A 213 -4.96 20.59 -8.60
C ASP A 213 -3.54 20.43 -9.20
N ALA A 214 -2.80 19.40 -8.75
CA ALA A 214 -1.51 19.04 -9.31
C ALA A 214 -1.61 18.34 -10.67
N LEU A 215 -2.68 17.58 -10.92
CA LEU A 215 -2.89 16.81 -12.14
C LEU A 215 -3.37 17.68 -13.31
N PRO A 216 -2.97 17.40 -14.57
CA PRO A 216 -3.61 17.96 -15.75
C PRO A 216 -5.00 17.32 -15.95
N ARG A 217 -5.86 17.95 -16.77
CA ARG A 217 -7.11 17.29 -17.21
C ARG A 217 -6.78 15.97 -17.91
N GLY A 218 -7.51 14.91 -17.58
CA GLY A 218 -7.22 13.56 -18.06
C GLY A 218 -6.13 12.83 -17.29
N GLY A 219 -5.46 13.48 -16.32
CA GLY A 219 -4.50 12.83 -15.42
C GLY A 219 -5.19 11.86 -14.45
N SER A 220 -4.48 10.85 -14.01
CA SER A 220 -5.00 9.77 -13.18
C SER A 220 -4.56 9.86 -11.73
N ILE A 221 -5.50 9.58 -10.83
CA ILE A 221 -5.23 9.33 -9.42
C ILE A 221 -5.43 7.85 -9.10
N LEU A 222 -4.51 7.29 -8.33
CA LEU A 222 -4.55 5.92 -7.83
C LEU A 222 -4.72 5.93 -6.32
N SER A 223 -5.80 5.34 -5.82
CA SER A 223 -6.07 5.16 -4.40
C SER A 223 -6.46 3.71 -4.10
N HIS A 224 -6.89 3.43 -2.88
CA HIS A 224 -7.30 2.08 -2.48
C HIS A 224 -8.42 2.14 -1.45
N SER A 225 -9.14 1.03 -1.32
CA SER A 225 -10.00 0.75 -0.18
C SER A 225 -9.39 -0.33 0.70
N ILE A 226 -9.84 -0.40 1.94
CA ILE A 226 -9.50 -1.48 2.87
C ILE A 226 -10.77 -2.01 3.52
N SER A 227 -10.94 -3.34 3.53
CA SER A 227 -12.06 -4.01 4.14
C SER A 227 -11.65 -4.74 5.42
N ARG A 228 -12.66 -5.09 6.24
CA ARG A 228 -12.47 -5.93 7.44
C ARG A 228 -12.49 -7.43 7.14
N ALA A 229 -12.25 -7.81 5.89
CA ALA A 229 -12.17 -9.21 5.51
C ALA A 229 -11.16 -9.97 6.39
N HIS A 230 -11.48 -11.20 6.71
CA HIS A 230 -10.69 -12.10 7.58
C HIS A 230 -10.52 -11.65 9.04
N GLY A 231 -11.23 -10.61 9.52
CA GLY A 231 -11.34 -10.24 10.94
C GLY A 231 -10.03 -9.84 11.61
N VAL A 232 -9.06 -9.30 10.85
CA VAL A 232 -7.75 -8.92 11.38
C VAL A 232 -7.74 -7.55 12.06
N ASP A 233 -8.75 -6.70 11.81
CA ASP A 233 -8.86 -5.34 12.32
C ASP A 233 -8.84 -5.26 13.84
N ARG A 234 -9.58 -6.14 14.52
CA ARG A 234 -9.61 -6.18 15.98
C ARG A 234 -8.26 -6.60 16.56
N PHE A 235 -7.60 -7.58 15.95
CA PHE A 235 -6.29 -8.03 16.39
C PHE A 235 -5.25 -6.91 16.26
N THR A 236 -5.14 -6.29 15.11
CA THR A 236 -4.15 -5.23 14.84
C THR A 236 -4.35 -4.02 15.76
N ARG A 237 -5.60 -3.60 15.96
CA ARG A 237 -5.94 -2.51 16.90
C ARG A 237 -5.60 -2.89 18.34
N ARG A 238 -6.00 -4.10 18.79
CA ARG A 238 -5.83 -4.53 20.18
C ARG A 238 -4.36 -4.76 20.55
N ILE A 239 -3.59 -5.35 19.66
CA ILE A 239 -2.20 -5.77 19.92
C ILE A 239 -1.21 -4.70 19.52
N PHE A 240 -1.35 -4.12 18.34
CA PHE A 240 -0.39 -3.17 17.78
C PHE A 240 -0.83 -1.71 17.92
N ASN A 241 -2.00 -1.44 18.50
CA ASN A 241 -2.59 -0.09 18.53
C ASN A 241 -2.74 0.54 17.13
N LEU A 242 -2.86 -0.29 16.10
CA LEU A 242 -3.03 0.15 14.72
C LEU A 242 -4.50 0.42 14.43
N ASN A 243 -4.88 1.71 14.42
CA ASN A 243 -6.23 2.15 14.16
C ASN A 243 -6.35 2.60 12.71
N LEU A 244 -7.07 1.83 11.91
CA LEU A 244 -7.29 2.13 10.49
C LEU A 244 -8.74 2.54 10.25
N THR A 245 -8.94 3.49 9.35
CA THR A 245 -10.25 3.88 8.82
C THR A 245 -10.60 2.99 7.64
N TYR A 246 -11.56 2.09 7.85
CA TYR A 246 -12.03 1.15 6.83
C TYR A 246 -13.06 1.84 5.93
N ARG A 247 -12.74 1.98 4.65
CA ARG A 247 -13.64 2.53 3.64
C ARG A 247 -13.93 1.49 2.57
N SER A 248 -15.22 1.41 2.16
CA SER A 248 -15.61 0.62 0.98
C SER A 248 -15.13 1.29 -0.31
N ASP A 249 -15.12 0.53 -1.40
CA ASP A 249 -14.83 1.07 -2.73
C ASP A 249 -15.76 2.24 -3.07
N THR A 250 -17.05 2.07 -2.79
CA THR A 250 -18.07 3.11 -3.01
C THR A 250 -17.72 4.38 -2.25
N ARG A 251 -17.34 4.27 -0.95
CA ARG A 251 -16.97 5.45 -0.16
C ARG A 251 -15.73 6.17 -0.69
N VAL A 252 -14.71 5.43 -1.12
CA VAL A 252 -13.52 6.02 -1.73
C VAL A 252 -13.86 6.69 -3.05
N MET A 253 -14.66 6.06 -3.91
CA MET A 253 -15.13 6.66 -5.18
C MET A 253 -16.00 7.91 -4.97
N GLU A 254 -16.84 7.94 -3.94
CA GLU A 254 -17.62 9.13 -3.56
C GLU A 254 -16.67 10.30 -3.23
N LEU A 255 -15.71 10.10 -2.33
CA LEU A 255 -14.73 11.13 -1.95
C LEU A 255 -13.92 11.62 -3.16
N MET A 256 -13.51 10.70 -4.05
CA MET A 256 -12.82 11.05 -5.29
C MET A 256 -13.74 11.82 -6.24
N GLY A 257 -15.02 11.45 -6.34
CA GLY A 257 -16.03 12.13 -7.16
C GLY A 257 -16.30 13.57 -6.66
N GLU A 258 -16.45 13.74 -5.34
CA GLU A 258 -16.57 15.06 -4.68
C GLU A 258 -15.38 15.97 -5.04
N ALA A 259 -14.19 15.39 -5.20
CA ALA A 259 -12.98 16.12 -5.61
C ALA A 259 -12.87 16.36 -7.12
N GLY A 260 -13.80 15.88 -7.97
CA GLY A 260 -13.81 16.11 -9.41
C GLY A 260 -13.10 15.04 -10.25
N PHE A 261 -12.95 13.84 -9.70
CA PHE A 261 -12.50 12.66 -10.45
C PHE A 261 -13.70 11.85 -10.97
N GLY A 262 -13.48 11.06 -12.02
CA GLY A 262 -14.50 10.17 -12.59
C GLY A 262 -13.85 9.00 -13.33
N ASP A 263 -14.62 8.31 -14.17
CA ASP A 263 -14.17 7.17 -14.99
C ASP A 263 -13.45 6.10 -14.16
N PHE A 264 -14.08 5.74 -13.03
CA PHE A 264 -13.50 4.88 -12.03
C PHE A 264 -13.29 3.45 -12.54
N ARG A 265 -12.11 2.91 -12.23
CA ARG A 265 -11.77 1.50 -12.45
C ARG A 265 -11.33 0.90 -11.12
N VAL A 266 -11.98 -0.18 -10.72
CA VAL A 266 -11.69 -0.87 -9.45
C VAL A 266 -11.12 -2.25 -9.76
N ARG A 267 -10.05 -2.63 -9.06
CA ARG A 267 -9.46 -3.97 -9.10
C ARG A 267 -9.23 -4.48 -7.68
N HIS A 268 -9.62 -5.73 -7.44
CA HIS A 268 -9.52 -6.36 -6.13
C HIS A 268 -8.36 -7.36 -6.09
N GLU A 269 -7.65 -7.40 -4.97
CA GLU A 269 -6.77 -8.54 -4.70
C GLU A 269 -7.61 -9.74 -4.16
N PRO A 270 -7.15 -10.98 -4.36
CA PRO A 270 -8.02 -12.16 -4.15
C PRO A 270 -8.48 -12.42 -2.73
N LEU A 271 -7.82 -11.87 -1.71
CA LEU A 271 -8.25 -12.03 -0.31
C LEU A 271 -9.40 -11.07 0.04
N GLY A 272 -9.67 -10.07 -0.80
CA GLY A 272 -10.73 -9.10 -0.59
C GLY A 272 -10.48 -8.13 0.57
N VAL A 273 -9.23 -7.96 0.99
CA VAL A 273 -8.83 -6.98 2.00
C VAL A 273 -8.62 -5.62 1.35
N TYR A 274 -7.96 -5.60 0.19
CA TYR A 274 -7.66 -4.37 -0.54
C TYR A 274 -8.22 -4.38 -1.96
N SER A 275 -8.73 -3.23 -2.37
CA SER A 275 -8.93 -2.93 -3.78
C SER A 275 -8.15 -1.69 -4.18
N VAL A 276 -7.78 -1.63 -5.45
CA VAL A 276 -7.10 -0.48 -6.05
C VAL A 276 -8.09 0.23 -6.95
N ILE A 277 -8.20 1.54 -6.77
CA ILE A 277 -9.18 2.40 -7.43
C ILE A 277 -8.41 3.46 -8.22
N VAL A 278 -8.67 3.53 -9.51
CA VAL A 278 -8.17 4.58 -10.41
C VAL A 278 -9.31 5.49 -10.79
N GLY A 279 -9.11 6.80 -10.66
CA GLY A 279 -10.01 7.84 -11.18
C GLY A 279 -9.26 8.78 -12.11
N VAL A 280 -9.98 9.38 -13.05
CA VAL A 280 -9.44 10.35 -14.00
C VAL A 280 -9.96 11.74 -13.69
N LYS A 281 -9.11 12.77 -13.70
CA LYS A 281 -9.51 14.18 -13.54
C LYS A 281 -10.32 14.62 -14.74
N LYS A 282 -11.54 15.10 -14.48
CA LYS A 282 -12.46 15.66 -15.47
C LYS A 282 -12.11 17.08 -15.89
#